data_3dc3609e580b2ba5a3584053b0c58c19
#
_entry.id   3dc3609e580b2ba5a3584053b0c58c19
#
_cell.length_a   1.000
_cell.length_b   1.000
_cell.length_c   1.000
_cell.angle_alpha   90.00
_cell.angle_beta   90.00
_cell.angle_gamma   90.00
#
_symmetry.space_group_name_H-M   'P 1'
#
loop_
_entity.id
_entity.type
_entity.pdbx_description
1 polymer ?
#
loop_
_entity_poly.entity_id
_entity_poly.type
_entity_poly.pdbx_seq_one_letter_code
_entity_poly.pdbx_strand_id
1 'polypeptide(L)' 'MKNFTLVLLMFLSTLGPSLVIGYVGYGAVKALGRNPSAAPKIFLSMMLVFTFVEAIAIIALLVIYNLFR' A
#
# COMPACT_ATOMS: atom_id res chain seq x y z
N MET A 1 2.50 17.80 -21.52
CA MET A 1 1.60 18.14 -20.42
C MET A 1 0.81 16.93 -19.96
N LYS A 2 0.12 16.23 -20.89
CA LYS A 2 -0.67 15.07 -20.52
C LYS A 2 0.17 13.97 -19.86
N ASN A 3 1.33 13.65 -20.45
CA ASN A 3 2.19 12.61 -19.91
C ASN A 3 2.75 12.97 -18.53
N PHE A 4 3.11 14.24 -18.35
CA PHE A 4 3.61 14.71 -17.06
C PHE A 4 2.52 14.62 -16.00
N THR A 5 1.30 15.03 -16.33
CA THR A 5 0.18 14.98 -15.41
C THR A 5 -0.14 13.53 -15.03
N LEU A 6 -0.12 12.62 -15.99
CA LEU A 6 -0.39 11.21 -15.73
C LEU A 6 0.64 10.62 -14.78
N VAL A 7 1.91 10.88 -15.02
CA VAL A 7 2.98 10.37 -14.14
C VAL A 7 2.84 10.94 -12.74
N LEU A 8 2.54 12.23 -12.63
CA LEU A 8 2.36 12.87 -11.34
C LEU A 8 1.20 12.28 -10.56
N LEU A 9 0.06 12.05 -11.24
CA LEU A 9 -1.10 11.45 -10.59
C LEU A 9 -0.83 10.02 -10.14
N MET A 10 -0.11 9.25 -10.95
CA MET A 10 0.25 7.88 -10.57
C MET A 10 1.17 7.88 -9.36
N PHE A 11 2.14 8.80 -9.35
CA PHE A 11 3.05 8.92 -8.20
C PHE A 11 2.29 9.27 -6.94
N LEU A 12 1.41 10.27 -7.00
CA LEU A 12 0.65 10.70 -5.84
C LEU A 12 -0.31 9.63 -5.35
N SER A 13 -0.94 8.90 -6.29
CA SER A 13 -1.91 7.88 -5.91
C SER A 13 -1.27 6.65 -5.27
N THR A 14 -0.01 6.38 -5.57
CA THR A 14 0.70 5.24 -4.96
C THR A 14 1.45 5.64 -3.70
N LEU A 15 1.66 6.92 -3.46
CA LEU A 15 2.37 7.40 -2.28
C LEU A 15 1.61 7.08 -1.00
N GLY A 16 0.29 7.28 -1.00
CA GLY A 16 -0.54 6.96 0.15
C GLY A 16 -0.45 5.50 0.54
N PRO A 17 -0.75 4.57 -0.37
CA PRO A 17 -0.58 3.13 -0.09
C PRO A 17 0.83 2.75 0.36
N SER A 18 1.85 3.35 -0.24
CA SER A 18 3.23 3.07 0.14
C SER A 18 3.51 3.46 1.58
N LEU A 19 3.00 4.62 2.00
CA LEU A 19 3.17 5.08 3.38
C LEU A 19 2.45 4.16 4.36
N VAL A 20 1.25 3.71 4.01
CA VAL A 20 0.50 2.77 4.85
C VAL A 20 1.26 1.46 5.01
N ILE A 21 1.78 0.91 3.92
CA ILE A 21 2.53 -0.34 3.97
C ILE A 21 3.77 -0.17 4.86
N GLY A 22 4.49 0.93 4.69
CA GLY A 22 5.66 1.20 5.52
C GLY A 22 5.31 1.34 6.99
N TYR A 23 4.24 2.05 7.29
CA TYR A 23 3.81 2.27 8.67
C TYR A 23 3.37 0.96 9.33
N VAL A 24 2.52 0.19 8.63
CA VAL A 24 2.03 -1.09 9.14
C VAL A 24 3.19 -2.08 9.29
N GLY A 25 4.09 -2.12 8.31
CA GLY A 25 5.26 -3.01 8.37
C GLY A 25 6.15 -2.70 9.55
N TYR A 26 6.39 -1.41 9.79
CA TYR A 26 7.18 -0.99 10.95
C TYR A 26 6.53 -1.44 12.26
N GLY A 27 5.22 -1.23 12.38
CA GLY A 27 4.49 -1.65 13.57
C GLY A 27 4.51 -3.15 13.76
N ALA A 28 4.37 -3.91 12.67
CA ALA A 28 4.39 -5.37 12.73
C ALA A 28 5.74 -5.89 13.17
N VAL A 29 6.83 -5.35 12.64
CA VAL A 29 8.19 -5.75 13.04
C VAL A 29 8.41 -5.46 14.51
N LYS A 30 7.96 -4.29 14.95
CA LYS A 30 8.10 -3.89 16.35
C LYS A 30 7.30 -4.82 17.27
N ALA A 31 6.08 -5.17 16.86
CA ALA A 31 5.24 -6.09 17.63
C ALA A 31 5.85 -7.48 17.71
N LEU A 32 6.44 -7.97 16.61
CA LEU A 32 7.12 -9.27 16.59
C LEU A 32 8.30 -9.28 17.55
N GLY A 33 9.03 -8.18 17.64
CA GLY A 33 10.13 -8.06 18.56
C GLY A 33 9.70 -8.14 20.02
N ARG A 34 8.50 -7.62 20.33
CA ARG A 34 7.97 -7.64 21.69
C ARG A 34 7.30 -8.96 22.04
N ASN A 35 6.66 -9.59 21.06
CA ASN A 35 5.89 -10.81 21.31
C ASN A 35 6.04 -11.77 20.15
N PRO A 36 7.16 -12.51 20.07
CA PRO A 36 7.38 -13.45 18.97
C PRO A 36 6.31 -14.54 18.85
N SER A 37 5.67 -14.89 19.97
CA SER A 37 4.65 -15.95 19.95
C SER A 37 3.38 -15.51 19.19
N ALA A 38 3.20 -14.21 18.94
CA ALA A 38 2.07 -13.69 18.17
C ALA A 38 2.37 -13.63 16.68
N ALA A 39 3.49 -14.15 16.21
CA ALA A 39 3.90 -14.06 14.81
C ALA A 39 2.84 -14.51 13.84
N PRO A 40 2.13 -15.64 14.00
CA PRO A 40 1.12 -16.06 13.04
C PRO A 40 -0.01 -15.03 12.89
N LYS A 41 -0.49 -14.45 13.98
CA LYS A 41 -1.55 -13.46 13.96
C LYS A 41 -1.09 -12.16 13.34
N ILE A 42 0.12 -11.71 13.67
CA ILE A 42 0.67 -10.49 13.11
C ILE A 42 0.87 -10.64 11.61
N PHE A 43 1.39 -11.78 11.18
CA PHE A 43 1.59 -12.06 9.77
C PHE A 43 0.27 -12.03 9.01
N LEU A 44 -0.76 -12.68 9.54
CA LEU A 44 -2.06 -12.69 8.90
C LEU A 44 -2.64 -11.29 8.77
N SER A 45 -2.58 -10.51 9.85
CA SER A 45 -3.08 -9.13 9.83
C SER A 45 -2.33 -8.30 8.79
N MET A 46 -1.01 -8.44 8.73
CA MET A 46 -0.17 -7.71 7.79
C MET A 46 -0.53 -8.05 6.35
N MET A 47 -0.70 -9.35 6.06
CA MET A 47 -1.07 -9.80 4.73
C MET A 47 -2.42 -9.25 4.30
N LEU A 48 -3.40 -9.22 5.22
CA LEU A 48 -4.71 -8.68 4.90
C LEU A 48 -4.64 -7.19 4.59
N VAL A 49 -3.92 -6.42 5.40
CA VAL A 49 -3.78 -4.99 5.16
C VAL A 49 -3.07 -4.73 3.84
N PHE A 50 -1.96 -5.42 3.59
CA PHE A 50 -1.19 -5.22 2.36
C PHE A 50 -2.02 -5.59 1.13
N THR A 51 -2.81 -6.65 1.21
CA THR A 51 -3.66 -7.07 0.10
C THR A 51 -4.68 -5.98 -0.23
N PHE A 52 -5.37 -5.44 0.78
CA PHE A 52 -6.36 -4.39 0.55
C PHE A 52 -5.72 -3.11 0.03
N VAL A 53 -4.56 -2.72 0.57
CA VAL A 53 -3.86 -1.51 0.12
C VAL A 53 -3.43 -1.67 -1.35
N GLU A 54 -2.91 -2.83 -1.72
CA GLU A 54 -2.50 -3.09 -3.11
C GLU A 54 -3.71 -3.09 -4.04
N ALA A 55 -4.83 -3.67 -3.61
CA ALA A 55 -6.04 -3.67 -4.43
C ALA A 55 -6.51 -2.24 -4.70
N ILE A 56 -6.50 -1.39 -3.69
CA ILE A 56 -6.89 0.01 -3.84
C ILE A 56 -5.93 0.73 -4.80
N ALA A 57 -4.64 0.48 -4.68
CA ALA A 57 -3.65 1.10 -5.55
C ALA A 57 -3.85 0.69 -7.01
N ILE A 58 -4.12 -0.59 -7.24
CA ILE A 58 -4.34 -1.10 -8.60
C ILE A 58 -5.59 -0.46 -9.20
N ILE A 59 -6.67 -0.39 -8.43
CA ILE A 59 -7.91 0.23 -8.91
C ILE A 59 -7.68 1.71 -9.23
N ALA A 60 -6.95 2.41 -8.38
CA ALA A 60 -6.65 3.82 -8.61
C ALA A 60 -5.86 4.02 -9.90
N LEU A 61 -4.86 3.18 -10.14
CA LEU A 61 -4.05 3.26 -11.35
C LEU A 61 -4.88 2.97 -12.60
N LEU A 62 -5.79 2.00 -12.52
CA LEU A 62 -6.66 1.68 -13.65
C LEU A 62 -7.60 2.85 -13.97
N VAL A 63 -8.16 3.47 -12.95
CA VAL A 63 -9.04 4.62 -13.14
C VAL A 63 -8.27 5.76 -13.78
N ILE A 64 -7.08 6.06 -13.27
CA ILE A 64 -6.26 7.14 -13.82
C ILE A 64 -5.91 6.86 -15.27
N TYR A 65 -5.51 5.63 -15.57
CA TYR A 65 -5.16 5.25 -16.95
C TYR A 65 -6.34 5.45 -17.88
N ASN A 66 -7.54 5.04 -17.47
CA ASN A 66 -8.73 5.19 -18.32
C ASN A 66 -9.10 6.65 -18.53
N LEU A 67 -8.90 7.50 -17.53
CA LEU A 67 -9.22 8.93 -17.67
C LEU A 67 -8.29 9.62 -18.65
N PHE A 68 -7.04 9.17 -18.76
CA PHE A 68 -6.04 9.82 -19.59
C PHE A 68 -5.78 9.10 -20.91
N ARG A 69 -6.45 7.99 -21.14
CA ARG A 69 -6.34 7.24 -22.37
C ARG A 69 -7.19 7.91 -23.48
#